data_6b9dd7d3e419a58ecafcfb96ac0c3ab7
#
_entry.id   6b9dd7d3e419a58ecafcfb96ac0c3ab7
#
_cell.length_a   1.000
_cell.length_b   1.000
_cell.length_c   1.000
_cell.angle_alpha   90.00
_cell.angle_beta   90.00
_cell.angle_gamma   90.00
#
_symmetry.space_group_name_H-M   'P 1'
#
loop_
_entity.id
_entity.type
_entity.pdbx_description
1 polymer ?
#
loop_
_entity_poly.entity_id
_entity_poly.type
_entity_poly.pdbx_seq_one_letter_code
_entity_poly.pdbx_strand_id
1 'polypeptide(L)'
;MNKTSIFQRPSWVVVFALTAAIAWGWAYPLIKLGMSEFGILPDMTGCKMLFAGIRFFISGLIILAIAKMSGRSIGGRSRRGRQYNPRKFGVRKAADWWFILLFSLLNTTLHYAFFYFGLSHNAGARSAILNSMSVFTVVIFACVFFKSDRMTVRKAVGCVVGFIGILALNLGGKDSGRFTLLGDGMIILNALCGASASLLTRGLSKRVDVFVGTGYSLSIGGALLVVPGLLAGGTLPVVSLTGLIILLLLIAISTIGFSLYNKLLSCNPVGKVAIFNSLIPVVGAVTSCLCLGETFYWKYVVAGALATTGIYIINKEK
;
A
#
# COMPACT_ATOMS: atom_id res chain seq x y z
N MET A 1 -28.33 23.66 -1.76
CA MET A 1 -27.13 23.48 -0.91
C MET A 1 -26.41 22.19 -1.32
N ASN A 2 -25.21 22.28 -1.89
CA ASN A 2 -24.42 21.10 -2.25
C ASN A 2 -23.93 20.43 -0.96
N LYS A 3 -24.50 19.28 -0.60
CA LYS A 3 -24.00 18.47 0.53
C LYS A 3 -22.57 18.04 0.20
N THR A 4 -21.58 18.66 0.84
CA THR A 4 -20.18 18.19 0.75
C THR A 4 -20.10 16.72 1.15
N SER A 5 -19.46 15.89 0.31
CA SER A 5 -19.27 14.47 0.61
C SER A 5 -18.57 14.32 1.97
N ILE A 6 -18.93 13.28 2.74
CA ILE A 6 -18.27 12.94 4.00
C ILE A 6 -16.74 12.81 3.83
N PHE A 7 -16.29 12.33 2.66
CA PHE A 7 -14.87 12.20 2.30
C PHE A 7 -14.15 13.53 2.00
N GLN A 8 -14.85 14.67 2.06
CA GLN A 8 -14.30 16.02 1.88
C GLN A 8 -14.37 16.84 3.17
N ARG A 9 -15.06 16.35 4.20
CA ARG A 9 -15.12 17.03 5.50
C ARG A 9 -13.80 16.81 6.26
N PRO A 10 -13.10 17.88 6.71
CA PRO A 10 -11.76 17.79 7.28
C PRO A 10 -11.64 16.72 8.37
N SER A 11 -12.57 16.69 9.33
CA SER A 11 -12.54 15.71 10.45
C SER A 11 -12.62 14.27 9.95
N TRP A 12 -13.48 13.96 8.98
CA TRP A 12 -13.63 12.62 8.41
C TRP A 12 -12.46 12.23 7.52
N VAL A 13 -11.84 13.20 6.84
CA VAL A 13 -10.60 12.95 6.06
C VAL A 13 -9.51 12.47 7.00
N VAL A 14 -9.34 13.13 8.16
CA VAL A 14 -8.38 12.72 9.18
C VAL A 14 -8.70 11.32 9.71
N VAL A 15 -9.94 11.06 10.13
CA VAL A 15 -10.35 9.74 10.66
C VAL A 15 -10.09 8.63 9.65
N PHE A 16 -10.53 8.79 8.40
CA PHE A 16 -10.37 7.74 7.37
C PHE A 16 -8.91 7.53 6.98
N ALA A 17 -8.12 8.60 6.90
CA ALA A 17 -6.70 8.49 6.57
C ALA A 17 -5.91 7.82 7.71
N LEU A 18 -6.19 8.17 8.98
CA LEU A 18 -5.62 7.51 10.14
C LEU A 18 -6.00 6.02 10.20
N THR A 19 -7.29 5.71 9.97
CA THR A 19 -7.75 4.30 9.93
C THR A 19 -6.98 3.50 8.91
N ALA A 20 -6.79 4.02 7.69
CA ALA A 20 -6.04 3.35 6.64
C ALA A 20 -4.55 3.19 7.02
N ALA A 21 -3.91 4.24 7.55
CA ALA A 21 -2.50 4.21 7.93
C ALA A 21 -2.22 3.23 9.08
N ILE A 22 -3.05 3.25 10.12
CA ILE A 22 -2.95 2.32 11.26
C ILE A 22 -3.17 0.88 10.79
N ALA A 23 -4.22 0.64 10.00
CA ALA A 23 -4.51 -0.68 9.45
C ALA A 23 -3.33 -1.24 8.65
N TRP A 24 -2.72 -0.43 7.78
CA TRP A 24 -1.54 -0.85 7.02
C TRP A 24 -0.28 -1.05 7.88
N GLY A 25 -0.12 -0.26 8.96
CA GLY A 25 0.95 -0.50 9.94
C GLY A 25 0.82 -1.87 10.60
N TRP A 26 -0.38 -2.25 11.03
CA TRP A 26 -0.66 -3.57 11.60
C TRP A 26 -0.46 -4.74 10.61
N ALA A 27 -0.49 -4.48 9.32
CA ALA A 27 -0.26 -5.53 8.33
C ALA A 27 1.14 -6.16 8.43
N TYR A 28 2.17 -5.44 8.89
CA TYR A 28 3.54 -5.97 8.99
C TYR A 28 3.64 -7.16 9.94
N PRO A 29 3.30 -7.04 11.23
CA PRO A 29 3.33 -8.19 12.12
C PRO A 29 2.31 -9.26 11.74
N LEU A 30 1.09 -8.90 11.31
CA LEU A 30 0.07 -9.87 10.96
C LEU A 30 0.46 -10.74 9.75
N ILE A 31 1.17 -10.19 8.77
CA ILE A 31 1.68 -10.99 7.63
C ILE A 31 2.73 -12.00 8.12
N LYS A 32 3.67 -11.58 8.97
CA LYS A 32 4.69 -12.49 9.52
C LYS A 32 4.06 -13.58 10.38
N LEU A 33 3.15 -13.21 11.29
CA LEU A 33 2.39 -14.17 12.09
C LEU A 33 1.56 -15.11 11.22
N GLY A 34 0.87 -14.58 10.22
CA GLY A 34 0.09 -15.41 9.28
C GLY A 34 0.97 -16.38 8.51
N MET A 35 2.11 -15.95 7.99
CA MET A 35 3.06 -16.88 7.35
C MET A 35 3.53 -17.98 8.31
N SER A 36 3.85 -17.62 9.57
CA SER A 36 4.25 -18.59 10.60
C SER A 36 3.13 -19.59 10.91
N GLU A 37 1.90 -19.11 11.10
CA GLU A 37 0.73 -19.95 11.42
C GLU A 37 0.36 -20.92 10.28
N PHE A 38 0.60 -20.54 9.03
CA PHE A 38 0.42 -21.41 7.87
C PHE A 38 1.67 -22.27 7.56
N GLY A 39 2.73 -22.20 8.37
CA GLY A 39 3.96 -22.95 8.16
C GLY A 39 4.75 -22.52 6.92
N ILE A 40 4.60 -21.25 6.50
CA ILE A 40 5.28 -20.70 5.33
C ILE A 40 6.66 -20.18 5.71
N LEU A 41 7.70 -20.90 5.28
CA LEU A 41 9.09 -20.54 5.51
C LEU A 41 9.59 -19.48 4.51
N PRO A 42 10.71 -18.77 4.80
CA PRO A 42 11.25 -17.71 3.94
C PRO A 42 11.65 -18.16 2.52
N ASP A 43 11.95 -19.42 2.30
CA ASP A 43 12.31 -20.03 1.02
C ASP A 43 11.10 -20.51 0.20
N MET A 44 9.93 -20.67 0.83
CA MET A 44 8.69 -21.12 0.19
C MET A 44 8.02 -20.04 -0.66
N THR A 45 8.61 -19.74 -1.83
CA THR A 45 8.15 -18.71 -2.75
C THR A 45 6.69 -18.87 -3.17
N GLY A 46 6.31 -20.07 -3.63
CA GLY A 46 4.96 -20.37 -4.09
C GLY A 46 3.90 -20.16 -2.99
N CYS A 47 4.21 -20.59 -1.77
CA CYS A 47 3.32 -20.44 -0.61
C CYS A 47 3.10 -18.96 -0.24
N LYS A 48 4.17 -18.14 -0.27
CA LYS A 48 4.06 -16.69 -0.03
C LYS A 48 3.19 -16.00 -1.08
N MET A 49 3.39 -16.33 -2.35
CA MET A 49 2.59 -15.79 -3.45
C MET A 49 1.12 -16.21 -3.33
N LEU A 50 0.86 -17.47 -2.98
CA LEU A 50 -0.49 -17.99 -2.77
C LEU A 50 -1.18 -17.27 -1.60
N PHE A 51 -0.52 -17.14 -0.45
CA PHE A 51 -1.06 -16.47 0.73
C PHE A 51 -1.39 -15.00 0.44
N ALA A 52 -0.46 -14.26 -0.20
CA ALA A 52 -0.70 -12.88 -0.63
C ALA A 52 -1.84 -12.80 -1.65
N GLY A 53 -1.83 -13.69 -2.63
CA GLY A 53 -2.82 -13.74 -3.72
C GLY A 53 -4.23 -13.96 -3.22
N ILE A 54 -4.45 -14.95 -2.34
CA ILE A 54 -5.76 -15.22 -1.71
C ILE A 54 -6.27 -13.97 -0.99
N ARG A 55 -5.42 -13.34 -0.17
CA ARG A 55 -5.76 -12.11 0.55
C ARG A 55 -6.31 -11.04 -0.39
N PHE A 56 -5.55 -10.70 -1.45
CA PHE A 56 -5.92 -9.61 -2.34
C PHE A 56 -7.05 -9.95 -3.28
N PHE A 57 -7.11 -11.21 -3.75
CA PHE A 57 -8.20 -11.69 -4.59
C PHE A 57 -9.55 -11.55 -3.88
N ILE A 58 -9.65 -12.06 -2.64
CA ILE A 58 -10.88 -11.97 -1.85
C ILE A 58 -11.20 -10.51 -1.50
N SER A 59 -10.19 -9.71 -1.10
CA SER A 59 -10.41 -8.28 -0.82
C SER A 59 -10.97 -7.54 -2.02
N GLY A 60 -10.45 -7.81 -3.22
CA GLY A 60 -10.93 -7.21 -4.45
C GLY A 60 -12.36 -7.60 -4.77
N LEU A 61 -12.73 -8.88 -4.62
CA LEU A 61 -14.10 -9.36 -4.80
C LEU A 61 -15.07 -8.70 -3.83
N ILE A 62 -14.69 -8.56 -2.55
CA ILE A 62 -15.51 -7.86 -1.55
C ILE A 62 -15.76 -6.41 -1.97
N ILE A 63 -14.71 -5.68 -2.41
CA ILE A 63 -14.85 -4.29 -2.88
C ILE A 63 -15.79 -4.22 -4.09
N LEU A 64 -15.64 -5.13 -5.07
CA LEU A 64 -16.52 -5.19 -6.24
C LEU A 64 -17.97 -5.50 -5.85
N ALA A 65 -18.19 -6.43 -4.91
CA ALA A 65 -19.51 -6.74 -4.39
C ALA A 65 -20.15 -5.52 -3.71
N ILE A 66 -19.43 -4.84 -2.83
CA ILE A 66 -19.89 -3.60 -2.18
C ILE A 66 -20.23 -2.53 -3.21
N ALA A 67 -19.36 -2.32 -4.21
CA ALA A 67 -19.56 -1.35 -5.28
C ALA A 67 -20.82 -1.68 -6.11
N LYS A 68 -21.08 -2.96 -6.39
CA LYS A 68 -22.26 -3.43 -7.11
C LYS A 68 -23.54 -3.26 -6.27
N MET A 69 -23.52 -3.69 -5.01
CA MET A 69 -24.66 -3.61 -4.08
C MET A 69 -25.06 -2.18 -3.74
N SER A 70 -24.08 -1.28 -3.65
CA SER A 70 -24.34 0.13 -3.32
C SER A 70 -25.21 0.83 -4.35
N GLY A 71 -25.44 0.28 -5.55
CA GLY A 71 -26.32 0.79 -6.62
C GLY A 71 -26.14 2.26 -6.98
N ARG A 72 -25.37 2.93 -6.16
CA ARG A 72 -24.98 4.32 -6.23
C ARG A 72 -23.55 4.37 -6.70
N SER A 73 -23.32 5.05 -7.82
CA SER A 73 -21.99 5.55 -8.12
C SER A 73 -21.47 6.27 -6.87
N ILE A 74 -20.55 5.65 -6.14
CA ILE A 74 -19.78 6.34 -5.11
C ILE A 74 -18.80 7.32 -5.80
N GLY A 75 -18.96 7.51 -7.10
CA GLY A 75 -18.21 8.40 -7.95
C GLY A 75 -18.59 9.86 -7.72
N GLY A 76 -17.61 10.67 -7.37
CA GLY A 76 -17.73 12.13 -7.41
C GLY A 76 -18.01 12.61 -8.84
N ARG A 77 -18.75 13.73 -8.97
CA ARG A 77 -18.97 14.45 -10.23
C ARG A 77 -17.65 14.64 -10.98
N SER A 78 -17.56 14.07 -12.18
CA SER A 78 -16.52 14.44 -13.11
C SER A 78 -16.59 15.98 -13.33
N ARG A 79 -15.48 16.69 -13.17
CA ARG A 79 -15.36 18.14 -13.37
C ARG A 79 -15.72 18.62 -14.79
N ARG A 80 -16.13 17.74 -15.70
CA ARG A 80 -16.47 18.05 -17.11
C ARG A 80 -17.95 17.85 -17.47
N GLY A 81 -18.90 18.05 -16.54
CA GLY A 81 -20.32 18.17 -16.92
C GLY A 81 -20.97 16.94 -17.58
N ARG A 82 -20.23 15.86 -17.87
CA ARG A 82 -20.80 14.61 -18.35
C ARG A 82 -21.44 13.89 -17.17
N GLN A 83 -22.76 13.85 -17.14
CA GLN A 83 -23.53 13.01 -16.21
C GLN A 83 -23.00 11.58 -16.32
N TYR A 84 -22.27 11.15 -15.28
CA TYR A 84 -21.95 9.75 -15.11
C TYR A 84 -23.26 9.00 -14.89
N ASN A 85 -23.61 8.10 -15.81
CA ASN A 85 -24.82 7.31 -15.70
C ASN A 85 -24.61 6.19 -14.67
N PRO A 86 -25.20 6.27 -13.47
CA PRO A 86 -24.98 5.31 -12.38
C PRO A 86 -25.45 3.88 -12.67
N ARG A 87 -26.20 3.67 -13.78
CA ARG A 87 -26.77 2.38 -14.15
C ARG A 87 -25.79 1.45 -14.88
N LYS A 88 -24.55 1.82 -15.10
CA LYS A 88 -23.58 1.00 -15.84
C LYS A 88 -22.33 0.73 -14.98
N PHE A 89 -22.43 -0.30 -14.13
CA PHE A 89 -21.30 -0.94 -13.48
C PHE A 89 -20.44 -1.62 -14.54
N GLY A 90 -19.14 -1.29 -14.60
CA GLY A 90 -18.17 -1.98 -15.46
C GLY A 90 -17.26 -1.07 -16.28
N VAL A 91 -16.23 -1.69 -16.81
CA VAL A 91 -15.23 -1.11 -17.71
C VAL A 91 -15.71 -1.30 -19.15
N ARG A 92 -15.77 -0.24 -19.93
CA ARG A 92 -16.41 -0.27 -21.25
C ARG A 92 -15.44 -0.41 -22.43
N LYS A 93 -14.23 0.14 -22.28
CA LYS A 93 -13.27 0.21 -23.38
C LYS A 93 -12.15 -0.80 -23.17
N ALA A 94 -11.72 -1.49 -24.21
CA ALA A 94 -10.58 -2.40 -24.16
C ALA A 94 -9.31 -1.69 -23.62
N ALA A 95 -9.09 -0.44 -24.02
CA ALA A 95 -7.97 0.36 -23.52
C ALA A 95 -8.00 0.60 -22.00
N ASP A 96 -9.20 0.64 -21.38
CA ASP A 96 -9.32 0.78 -19.94
C ASP A 96 -9.02 -0.55 -19.22
N TRP A 97 -9.29 -1.70 -19.85
CA TRP A 97 -8.90 -3.01 -19.34
C TRP A 97 -7.38 -3.20 -19.35
N TRP A 98 -6.70 -2.81 -20.42
CA TRP A 98 -5.23 -2.84 -20.46
C TRP A 98 -4.61 -1.93 -19.39
N PHE A 99 -5.21 -0.77 -19.18
CA PHE A 99 -4.76 0.13 -18.11
C PHE A 99 -4.98 -0.47 -16.71
N ILE A 100 -6.13 -1.12 -16.47
CA ILE A 100 -6.41 -1.81 -15.20
C ILE A 100 -5.44 -2.97 -15.02
N LEU A 101 -5.13 -3.75 -16.06
CA LEU A 101 -4.16 -4.84 -15.99
C LEU A 101 -2.76 -4.33 -15.61
N LEU A 102 -2.26 -3.30 -16.27
CA LEU A 102 -0.98 -2.67 -15.94
C LEU A 102 -0.99 -2.13 -14.49
N PHE A 103 -2.08 -1.47 -14.12
CA PHE A 103 -2.25 -0.96 -12.76
C PHE A 103 -2.28 -2.11 -11.74
N SER A 104 -2.97 -3.22 -12.01
CA SER A 104 -3.03 -4.40 -11.16
C SER A 104 -1.65 -5.03 -10.98
N LEU A 105 -0.88 -5.11 -12.06
CA LEU A 105 0.46 -5.67 -12.05
C LEU A 105 1.39 -4.86 -11.15
N LEU A 106 1.39 -3.53 -11.27
CA LEU A 106 2.26 -2.65 -10.46
C LEU A 106 1.74 -2.42 -9.06
N ASN A 107 0.41 -2.26 -8.89
CA ASN A 107 -0.20 -1.92 -7.59
C ASN A 107 -0.35 -3.12 -6.66
N THR A 108 -0.52 -4.32 -7.23
CA THR A 108 -0.84 -5.51 -6.45
C THR A 108 0.17 -6.63 -6.68
N THR A 109 0.32 -7.11 -7.91
CA THR A 109 1.12 -8.32 -8.18
C THR A 109 2.59 -8.13 -7.83
N LEU A 110 3.32 -7.28 -8.55
CA LEU A 110 4.75 -7.06 -8.33
C LEU A 110 5.01 -6.39 -6.98
N HIS A 111 4.21 -5.36 -6.64
CA HIS A 111 4.31 -4.67 -5.37
C HIS A 111 4.29 -5.65 -4.20
N TYR A 112 3.29 -6.53 -4.13
CA TYR A 112 3.17 -7.45 -2.99
C TYR A 112 4.00 -8.72 -3.14
N ALA A 113 4.33 -9.17 -4.34
CA ALA A 113 5.34 -10.21 -4.51
C ALA A 113 6.64 -9.77 -3.82
N PHE A 114 7.18 -8.61 -4.20
CA PHE A 114 8.40 -8.07 -3.59
C PHE A 114 8.24 -7.79 -2.10
N PHE A 115 7.06 -7.30 -1.67
CA PHE A 115 6.81 -7.02 -0.26
C PHE A 115 6.86 -8.29 0.61
N TYR A 116 6.16 -9.34 0.24
CA TYR A 116 6.13 -10.59 0.99
C TYR A 116 7.50 -11.29 0.99
N PHE A 117 8.22 -11.22 -0.12
CA PHE A 117 9.59 -11.70 -0.19
C PHE A 117 10.48 -10.93 0.77
N GLY A 118 10.52 -9.61 0.67
CA GLY A 118 11.35 -8.77 1.51
C GLY A 118 11.01 -8.91 2.99
N LEU A 119 9.72 -8.92 3.34
CA LEU A 119 9.26 -9.04 4.71
C LEU A 119 9.58 -10.41 5.33
N SER A 120 9.58 -11.49 4.54
CA SER A 120 9.94 -12.81 5.04
C SER A 120 11.43 -12.99 5.37
N HIS A 121 12.29 -12.15 4.78
CA HIS A 121 13.75 -12.16 4.98
C HIS A 121 14.24 -10.99 5.86
N ASN A 122 13.35 -10.19 6.41
CA ASN A 122 13.70 -8.99 7.15
C ASN A 122 12.86 -8.84 8.42
N ALA A 123 13.33 -8.04 9.38
CA ALA A 123 12.51 -7.63 10.51
C ALA A 123 11.33 -6.79 10.03
N GLY A 124 10.15 -6.97 10.65
CA GLY A 124 8.94 -6.23 10.32
C GLY A 124 9.12 -4.72 10.55
N ALA A 125 9.72 -4.36 11.67
CA ALA A 125 10.05 -2.97 12.01
C ALA A 125 10.97 -2.32 10.96
N ARG A 126 12.03 -3.03 10.53
CA ARG A 126 12.95 -2.56 9.48
C ARG A 126 12.24 -2.40 8.15
N SER A 127 11.43 -3.39 7.75
CA SER A 127 10.65 -3.37 6.52
C SER A 127 9.65 -2.21 6.47
N ALA A 128 8.98 -1.91 7.61
CA ALA A 128 8.05 -0.80 7.71
C ALA A 128 8.73 0.56 7.44
N ILE A 129 9.91 0.78 8.04
CA ILE A 129 10.66 2.02 7.84
C ILE A 129 11.21 2.11 6.42
N LEU A 130 11.80 1.02 5.88
CA LEU A 130 12.30 0.98 4.50
C LEU A 130 11.19 1.27 3.48
N ASN A 131 9.99 0.74 3.71
CA ASN A 131 8.87 0.95 2.81
C ASN A 131 8.41 2.43 2.74
N SER A 132 8.76 3.27 3.72
CA SER A 132 8.52 4.72 3.67
C SER A 132 9.25 5.40 2.50
N MET A 133 10.27 4.76 1.94
CA MET A 133 10.95 5.19 0.71
C MET A 133 9.96 5.40 -0.45
N SER A 134 8.85 4.65 -0.48
CA SER A 134 7.82 4.80 -1.52
C SER A 134 7.29 6.24 -1.62
N VAL A 135 7.14 6.95 -0.50
CA VAL A 135 6.65 8.34 -0.48
C VAL A 135 7.63 9.28 -1.18
N PHE A 136 8.92 9.14 -0.88
CA PHE A 136 9.97 9.97 -1.50
C PHE A 136 10.09 9.66 -2.99
N THR A 137 10.02 8.38 -3.35
CA THR A 137 10.04 7.92 -4.74
C THR A 137 8.85 8.46 -5.53
N VAL A 138 7.62 8.47 -4.95
CA VAL A 138 6.45 9.10 -5.58
C VAL A 138 6.69 10.56 -5.90
N VAL A 139 7.29 11.31 -4.97
CA VAL A 139 7.58 12.75 -5.17
C VAL A 139 8.58 12.95 -6.30
N ILE A 140 9.66 12.17 -6.32
CA ILE A 140 10.68 12.23 -7.37
C ILE A 140 10.06 11.87 -8.73
N PHE A 141 9.34 10.76 -8.82
CA PHE A 141 8.67 10.33 -10.05
C PHE A 141 7.62 11.34 -10.52
N ALA A 142 6.84 11.94 -9.60
CA ALA A 142 5.90 12.97 -9.97
C ALA A 142 6.60 14.18 -10.62
N CYS A 143 7.74 14.59 -10.09
CA CYS A 143 8.52 15.69 -10.66
C CYS A 143 9.17 15.36 -12.02
N VAL A 144 9.52 14.08 -12.24
CA VAL A 144 10.12 13.63 -13.50
C VAL A 144 9.06 13.45 -14.58
N PHE A 145 7.93 12.80 -14.24
CA PHE A 145 6.94 12.40 -15.25
C PHE A 145 5.82 13.45 -15.48
N PHE A 146 5.59 14.35 -14.52
CA PHE A 146 4.54 15.37 -14.66
C PHE A 146 5.12 16.78 -14.71
N LYS A 147 5.01 17.45 -15.86
CA LYS A 147 5.43 18.85 -16.04
C LYS A 147 4.76 19.83 -15.06
N SER A 148 3.59 19.47 -14.51
CA SER A 148 2.87 20.24 -13.50
C SER A 148 3.46 20.15 -12.08
N ASP A 149 4.24 19.11 -11.80
CA ASP A 149 4.82 18.84 -10.48
C ASP A 149 6.32 19.16 -10.49
N ARG A 150 6.66 20.43 -10.26
CA ARG A 150 8.06 20.86 -10.23
C ARG A 150 8.74 20.45 -8.91
N MET A 151 10.03 20.08 -8.99
CA MET A 151 10.85 19.89 -7.82
C MET A 151 11.10 21.24 -7.15
N THR A 152 10.62 21.39 -5.92
CA THR A 152 10.88 22.58 -5.09
C THR A 152 11.98 22.26 -4.09
N VAL A 153 12.64 23.30 -3.56
CA VAL A 153 13.69 23.15 -2.51
C VAL A 153 13.14 22.32 -1.33
N ARG A 154 11.89 22.55 -0.93
CA ARG A 154 11.26 21.77 0.16
C ARG A 154 11.13 20.30 -0.17
N LYS A 155 10.66 19.95 -1.38
CA LYS A 155 10.57 18.56 -1.82
C LYS A 155 11.94 17.90 -1.83
N ALA A 156 12.97 18.61 -2.34
CA ALA A 156 14.34 18.11 -2.36
C ALA A 156 14.87 17.89 -0.94
N VAL A 157 14.75 18.88 -0.05
CA VAL A 157 15.18 18.78 1.35
C VAL A 157 14.43 17.65 2.07
N GLY A 158 13.11 17.57 1.93
CA GLY A 158 12.32 16.50 2.54
C GLY A 158 12.71 15.10 2.06
N CYS A 159 12.99 14.93 0.76
CA CYS A 159 13.51 13.68 0.22
C CYS A 159 14.90 13.35 0.81
N VAL A 160 15.81 14.30 0.86
CA VAL A 160 17.16 14.08 1.43
C VAL A 160 17.08 13.67 2.89
N VAL A 161 16.30 14.41 3.71
CA VAL A 161 16.10 14.08 5.14
C VAL A 161 15.52 12.68 5.30
N GLY A 162 14.52 12.34 4.52
CA GLY A 162 13.92 11.00 4.58
C GLY A 162 14.86 9.89 4.14
N PHE A 163 15.63 10.10 3.08
CA PHE A 163 16.65 9.12 2.65
C PHE A 163 17.77 8.96 3.67
N ILE A 164 18.21 10.02 4.34
CA ILE A 164 19.17 9.93 5.46
C ILE A 164 18.60 9.03 6.57
N GLY A 165 17.30 9.19 6.90
CA GLY A 165 16.62 8.31 7.84
C GLY A 165 16.68 6.84 7.44
N ILE A 166 16.43 6.53 6.17
CA ILE A 166 16.51 5.16 5.65
C ILE A 166 17.94 4.63 5.71
N LEU A 167 18.95 5.46 5.35
CA LEU A 167 20.35 5.08 5.44
C LEU A 167 20.78 4.81 6.89
N ALA A 168 20.22 5.55 7.86
CA ALA A 168 20.50 5.36 9.28
C ALA A 168 20.14 3.95 9.79
N LEU A 169 19.23 3.22 9.14
CA LEU A 169 18.94 1.82 9.45
C LEU A 169 20.14 0.89 9.26
N ASN A 170 21.07 1.27 8.38
CA ASN A 170 22.28 0.49 8.09
C ASN A 170 23.48 0.92 8.92
N LEU A 171 23.33 1.99 9.75
CA LEU A 171 24.35 2.42 10.69
C LEU A 171 24.29 1.56 11.95
N GLY A 172 25.45 1.08 12.42
CA GLY A 172 25.59 0.31 13.64
C GLY A 172 26.10 -1.11 13.43
N GLY A 173 26.66 -1.70 14.48
CA GLY A 173 27.48 -2.92 14.45
C GLY A 173 26.80 -4.21 13.98
N LYS A 174 27.51 -5.32 14.19
CA LYS A 174 27.18 -6.68 13.69
C LYS A 174 25.76 -7.17 13.96
N ASP A 175 25.10 -6.70 15.02
CA ASP A 175 23.77 -7.15 15.46
C ASP A 175 22.59 -6.41 14.80
N SER A 176 22.86 -5.35 14.04
CA SER A 176 21.80 -4.49 13.50
C SER A 176 21.33 -4.82 12.08
N GLY A 177 21.74 -5.97 11.55
CA GLY A 177 21.39 -6.45 10.21
C GLY A 177 22.11 -5.65 9.10
N ARG A 178 22.99 -6.33 8.35
CA ARG A 178 23.56 -5.77 7.11
C ARG A 178 22.46 -5.70 6.05
N PHE A 179 22.66 -4.83 5.05
CA PHE A 179 21.83 -4.80 3.86
C PHE A 179 21.82 -6.19 3.19
N THR A 180 20.61 -6.69 2.92
CA THR A 180 20.43 -7.93 2.18
C THR A 180 19.57 -7.68 0.94
N LEU A 181 19.97 -8.28 -0.19
CA LEU A 181 19.22 -8.10 -1.42
C LEU A 181 17.81 -8.71 -1.33
N LEU A 182 17.69 -9.88 -0.68
CA LEU A 182 16.42 -10.58 -0.53
C LEU A 182 15.48 -9.93 0.50
N GLY A 183 16.02 -9.25 1.50
CA GLY A 183 15.23 -8.48 2.47
C GLY A 183 15.02 -7.04 2.00
N ASP A 184 16.06 -6.23 2.15
CA ASP A 184 15.98 -4.78 1.91
C ASP A 184 15.77 -4.45 0.43
N GLY A 185 16.48 -5.15 -0.48
CA GLY A 185 16.36 -4.93 -1.93
C GLY A 185 14.95 -5.19 -2.43
N MET A 186 14.28 -6.25 -1.94
CA MET A 186 12.88 -6.53 -2.30
C MET A 186 11.93 -5.47 -1.75
N ILE A 187 12.13 -4.94 -0.55
CA ILE A 187 11.32 -3.83 -0.03
C ILE A 187 11.53 -2.56 -0.84
N ILE A 188 12.75 -2.30 -1.34
CA ILE A 188 13.02 -1.18 -2.26
C ILE A 188 12.26 -1.36 -3.58
N LEU A 189 12.30 -2.55 -4.19
CA LEU A 189 11.54 -2.85 -5.42
C LEU A 189 10.03 -2.71 -5.19
N ASN A 190 9.53 -3.19 -4.06
CA ASN A 190 8.16 -2.95 -3.64
C ASN A 190 7.82 -1.45 -3.59
N ALA A 191 8.67 -0.64 -2.98
CA ALA A 191 8.48 0.81 -2.89
C ALA A 191 8.46 1.49 -4.27
N LEU A 192 9.30 1.05 -5.22
CA LEU A 192 9.31 1.53 -6.61
C LEU A 192 8.02 1.16 -7.35
N CYS A 193 7.53 -0.07 -7.19
CA CYS A 193 6.25 -0.50 -7.74
C CYS A 193 5.08 0.31 -7.19
N GLY A 194 5.03 0.50 -5.87
CA GLY A 194 4.00 1.30 -5.21
C GLY A 194 4.02 2.77 -5.65
N ALA A 195 5.20 3.35 -5.82
CA ALA A 195 5.37 4.70 -6.34
C ALA A 195 4.81 4.81 -7.78
N SER A 196 5.18 3.88 -8.65
CA SER A 196 4.67 3.82 -10.03
C SER A 196 3.15 3.66 -10.08
N ALA A 197 2.58 2.77 -9.25
CA ALA A 197 1.15 2.59 -9.12
C ALA A 197 0.43 3.86 -8.64
N SER A 198 1.02 4.58 -7.68
CA SER A 198 0.45 5.84 -7.18
C SER A 198 0.30 6.90 -8.28
N LEU A 199 1.25 6.97 -9.21
CA LEU A 199 1.12 7.84 -10.39
C LEU A 199 -0.01 7.38 -11.31
N LEU A 200 -0.15 6.08 -11.53
CA LEU A 200 -1.21 5.51 -12.37
C LEU A 200 -2.61 5.70 -11.74
N THR A 201 -2.73 5.78 -10.42
CA THR A 201 -4.02 6.01 -9.73
C THR A 201 -4.69 7.30 -10.20
N ARG A 202 -3.92 8.36 -10.51
CA ARG A 202 -4.45 9.60 -11.12
C ARG A 202 -5.08 9.34 -12.49
N GLY A 203 -4.52 8.43 -13.28
CA GLY A 203 -5.06 7.99 -14.56
C GLY A 203 -6.32 7.14 -14.40
N LEU A 204 -6.30 6.21 -13.45
CA LEU A 204 -7.40 5.30 -13.14
C LEU A 204 -8.68 6.06 -12.78
N SER A 205 -8.60 7.05 -11.89
CA SER A 205 -9.74 7.85 -11.44
C SER A 205 -10.44 8.65 -12.55
N LYS A 206 -9.76 8.87 -13.68
CA LYS A 206 -10.32 9.54 -14.86
C LYS A 206 -11.04 8.58 -15.81
N ARG A 207 -10.78 7.27 -15.69
CA ARG A 207 -11.26 6.22 -16.61
C ARG A 207 -12.42 5.45 -16.03
N VAL A 208 -12.32 5.05 -14.76
CA VAL A 208 -13.30 4.21 -14.06
C VAL A 208 -13.60 4.76 -12.67
N ASP A 209 -14.70 4.28 -12.09
CA ASP A 209 -14.97 4.55 -10.66
C ASP A 209 -13.84 3.97 -9.80
N VAL A 210 -13.42 4.72 -8.78
CA VAL A 210 -12.25 4.37 -7.96
C VAL A 210 -12.43 3.06 -7.21
N PHE A 211 -13.64 2.78 -6.70
CA PHE A 211 -13.91 1.51 -6.03
C PHE A 211 -13.86 0.34 -7.00
N VAL A 212 -14.49 0.50 -8.18
CA VAL A 212 -14.46 -0.51 -9.24
C VAL A 212 -13.03 -0.76 -9.70
N GLY A 213 -12.26 0.31 -9.98
CA GLY A 213 -10.86 0.20 -10.37
C GLY A 213 -9.99 -0.45 -9.29
N THR A 214 -10.19 -0.10 -8.01
CA THR A 214 -9.50 -0.71 -6.88
C THR A 214 -9.86 -2.18 -6.74
N GLY A 215 -11.15 -2.52 -6.81
CA GLY A 215 -11.61 -3.91 -6.73
C GLY A 215 -11.03 -4.78 -7.84
N TYR A 216 -11.07 -4.32 -9.10
CA TYR A 216 -10.43 -5.05 -10.20
C TYR A 216 -8.91 -5.16 -10.02
N SER A 217 -8.24 -4.10 -9.57
CA SER A 217 -6.80 -4.14 -9.33
C SER A 217 -6.41 -5.19 -8.30
N LEU A 218 -7.13 -5.27 -7.19
CA LEU A 218 -6.86 -6.27 -6.17
C LEU A 218 -7.24 -7.69 -6.61
N SER A 219 -8.40 -7.86 -7.29
CA SER A 219 -8.83 -9.19 -7.76
C SER A 219 -7.91 -9.73 -8.84
N ILE A 220 -7.62 -8.95 -9.88
CA ILE A 220 -6.75 -9.38 -10.97
C ILE A 220 -5.33 -9.57 -10.45
N GLY A 221 -4.82 -8.60 -9.69
CA GLY A 221 -3.47 -8.68 -9.13
C GLY A 221 -3.31 -9.83 -8.14
N GLY A 222 -4.34 -10.12 -7.34
CA GLY A 222 -4.40 -11.30 -6.48
C GLY A 222 -4.39 -12.61 -7.27
N ALA A 223 -5.21 -12.71 -8.33
CA ALA A 223 -5.21 -13.88 -9.21
C ALA A 223 -3.85 -14.10 -9.89
N LEU A 224 -3.19 -13.01 -10.33
CA LEU A 224 -1.83 -13.03 -10.89
C LEU A 224 -0.75 -13.41 -9.85
N LEU A 225 -1.06 -13.44 -8.57
CA LEU A 225 -0.21 -14.02 -7.52
C LEU A 225 -0.58 -15.48 -7.23
N VAL A 226 -1.88 -15.80 -7.18
CA VAL A 226 -2.37 -17.16 -6.90
C VAL A 226 -1.90 -18.15 -7.97
N VAL A 227 -2.10 -17.83 -9.25
CA VAL A 227 -1.79 -18.76 -10.35
C VAL A 227 -0.31 -19.12 -10.39
N PRO A 228 0.66 -18.20 -10.44
CA PRO A 228 2.07 -18.55 -10.37
C PRO A 228 2.46 -19.18 -9.04
N GLY A 229 1.82 -18.79 -7.93
CA GLY A 229 2.02 -19.41 -6.63
C GLY A 229 1.72 -20.90 -6.64
N LEU A 230 0.57 -21.28 -7.19
CA LEU A 230 0.17 -22.70 -7.34
C LEU A 230 1.09 -23.44 -8.31
N LEU A 231 1.45 -22.83 -9.46
CA LEU A 231 2.36 -23.44 -10.43
C LEU A 231 3.77 -23.66 -9.86
N ALA A 232 4.19 -22.83 -8.90
CA ALA A 232 5.44 -23.00 -8.15
C ALA A 232 5.31 -23.98 -6.96
N GLY A 233 4.27 -24.82 -6.93
CA GLY A 233 4.04 -25.78 -5.84
C GLY A 233 3.55 -25.15 -4.54
N GLY A 234 3.02 -23.95 -4.60
CA GLY A 234 2.51 -23.24 -3.42
C GLY A 234 1.30 -23.95 -2.81
N THR A 235 1.39 -24.16 -1.51
CA THR A 235 0.32 -24.70 -0.67
C THR A 235 0.20 -23.84 0.59
N LEU A 236 -0.78 -24.12 1.42
CA LEU A 236 -0.83 -23.68 2.81
C LEU A 236 -0.53 -24.91 3.68
N PRO A 237 0.75 -25.13 4.06
CA PRO A 237 1.20 -26.38 4.67
C PRO A 237 0.44 -26.73 5.96
N VAL A 238 0.09 -25.73 6.74
CA VAL A 238 -0.69 -25.85 7.97
C VAL A 238 -1.91 -24.95 7.86
N VAL A 239 -3.08 -25.44 8.27
CA VAL A 239 -4.30 -24.62 8.35
C VAL A 239 -4.74 -24.61 9.80
N SER A 240 -4.38 -23.54 10.53
CA SER A 240 -4.81 -23.29 11.90
C SER A 240 -5.99 -22.32 11.95
N LEU A 241 -6.82 -22.39 12.98
CA LEU A 241 -7.89 -21.43 13.20
C LEU A 241 -7.31 -20.02 13.38
N THR A 242 -6.21 -19.88 14.11
CA THR A 242 -5.48 -18.61 14.29
C THR A 242 -5.02 -18.05 12.95
N GLY A 243 -4.42 -18.88 12.09
CA GLY A 243 -4.00 -18.50 10.74
C GLY A 243 -5.16 -17.99 9.88
N LEU A 244 -6.31 -18.67 9.94
CA LEU A 244 -7.51 -18.21 9.22
C LEU A 244 -8.04 -16.88 9.75
N ILE A 245 -8.06 -16.66 11.07
CA ILE A 245 -8.46 -15.38 11.67
C ILE A 245 -7.50 -14.27 11.21
N ILE A 246 -6.19 -14.50 11.23
CA ILE A 246 -5.20 -13.54 10.76
C ILE A 246 -5.40 -13.24 9.27
N LEU A 247 -5.66 -14.24 8.43
CA LEU A 247 -5.95 -14.03 7.02
C LEU A 247 -7.21 -13.18 6.82
N LEU A 248 -8.28 -13.42 7.58
CA LEU A 248 -9.51 -12.61 7.54
C LEU A 248 -9.24 -11.16 7.98
N LEU A 249 -8.45 -10.95 9.02
CA LEU A 249 -8.02 -9.60 9.44
C LEU A 249 -7.22 -8.91 8.34
N LEU A 250 -6.30 -9.61 7.68
CA LEU A 250 -5.52 -9.08 6.57
C LEU A 250 -6.39 -8.73 5.35
N ILE A 251 -7.42 -9.54 5.05
CA ILE A 251 -8.43 -9.25 4.02
C ILE A 251 -9.20 -7.99 4.38
N ALA A 252 -9.66 -7.85 5.63
CA ALA A 252 -10.37 -6.66 6.10
C ALA A 252 -9.47 -5.40 6.03
N ILE A 253 -8.22 -5.48 6.47
CA ILE A 253 -7.23 -4.41 6.36
C ILE A 253 -7.05 -3.97 4.90
N SER A 254 -6.93 -4.92 3.97
CA SER A 254 -6.79 -4.59 2.55
C SER A 254 -8.04 -3.95 1.99
N THR A 255 -9.21 -4.52 2.27
CA THR A 255 -10.51 -4.02 1.80
C THR A 255 -10.76 -2.59 2.29
N ILE A 256 -10.62 -2.36 3.59
CA ILE A 256 -10.88 -1.06 4.23
C ILE A 256 -9.81 -0.05 3.82
N GLY A 257 -8.53 -0.41 3.98
CA GLY A 257 -7.41 0.49 3.72
C GLY A 257 -7.41 1.02 2.28
N PHE A 258 -7.45 0.14 1.29
CA PHE A 258 -7.48 0.54 -0.12
C PHE A 258 -8.75 1.30 -0.50
N SER A 259 -9.91 0.88 0.02
CA SER A 259 -11.17 1.57 -0.26
C SER A 259 -11.16 3.00 0.28
N LEU A 260 -10.79 3.18 1.54
CA LEU A 260 -10.75 4.51 2.18
C LEU A 260 -9.70 5.39 1.53
N TYR A 261 -8.47 4.91 1.41
CA TYR A 261 -7.35 5.69 0.91
C TYR A 261 -7.55 6.14 -0.54
N ASN A 262 -7.91 5.23 -1.45
CA ASN A 262 -8.14 5.57 -2.85
C ASN A 262 -9.34 6.51 -3.00
N LYS A 263 -10.38 6.35 -2.17
CA LYS A 263 -11.51 7.29 -2.17
C LYS A 263 -11.11 8.67 -1.66
N LEU A 264 -10.31 8.75 -0.62
CA LEU A 264 -9.77 10.03 -0.14
C LEU A 264 -8.94 10.73 -1.22
N LEU A 265 -8.04 10.00 -1.90
CA LEU A 265 -7.22 10.53 -2.99
C LEU A 265 -8.06 11.02 -4.18
N SER A 266 -9.21 10.42 -4.43
CA SER A 266 -10.12 10.85 -5.51
C SER A 266 -10.87 12.14 -5.22
N CYS A 267 -11.00 12.53 -3.95
CA CYS A 267 -11.83 13.64 -3.49
C CYS A 267 -11.04 14.81 -2.88
N ASN A 268 -9.77 14.58 -2.54
CA ASN A 268 -8.93 15.55 -1.81
C ASN A 268 -7.57 15.76 -2.50
N PRO A 269 -6.87 16.86 -2.21
CA PRO A 269 -5.49 17.05 -2.62
C PRO A 269 -4.61 15.91 -2.07
N VAL A 270 -3.77 15.33 -2.94
CA VAL A 270 -2.94 14.17 -2.61
C VAL A 270 -2.06 14.44 -1.38
N GLY A 271 -1.44 15.64 -1.28
CA GLY A 271 -0.59 16.01 -0.16
C GLY A 271 -1.31 15.97 1.20
N LYS A 272 -2.59 16.40 1.25
CA LYS A 272 -3.39 16.38 2.49
C LYS A 272 -3.69 14.97 2.99
N VAL A 273 -3.77 14.01 2.08
CA VAL A 273 -4.01 12.60 2.44
C VAL A 273 -2.70 11.87 2.69
N ALA A 274 -1.69 12.12 1.87
CA ALA A 274 -0.41 11.43 1.92
C ALA A 274 0.38 11.69 3.22
N ILE A 275 0.16 12.82 3.91
CA ILE A 275 0.83 13.11 5.19
C ILE A 275 0.54 12.03 6.24
N PHE A 276 -0.64 11.42 6.21
CA PHE A 276 -1.01 10.37 7.15
C PHE A 276 -0.25 9.05 6.92
N ASN A 277 0.32 8.86 5.73
CA ASN A 277 1.16 7.70 5.44
C ASN A 277 2.46 7.70 6.25
N SER A 278 2.85 8.86 6.81
CA SER A 278 4.00 8.94 7.74
C SER A 278 3.82 8.12 9.02
N LEU A 279 2.57 7.79 9.36
CA LEU A 279 2.28 6.94 10.52
C LEU A 279 2.51 5.45 10.24
N ILE A 280 2.42 5.02 8.98
CA ILE A 280 2.58 3.60 8.62
C ILE A 280 3.91 3.02 9.13
N PRO A 281 5.09 3.63 8.87
CA PRO A 281 6.36 3.11 9.36
C PRO A 281 6.45 3.12 10.88
N VAL A 282 5.87 4.12 11.54
CA VAL A 282 5.88 4.21 13.01
C VAL A 282 5.02 3.10 13.62
N VAL A 283 3.78 2.99 13.18
CA VAL A 283 2.86 1.94 13.65
C VAL A 283 3.44 0.56 13.32
N GLY A 284 3.93 0.35 12.09
CA GLY A 284 4.50 -0.92 11.66
C GLY A 284 5.74 -1.33 12.48
N ALA A 285 6.63 -0.40 12.78
CA ALA A 285 7.80 -0.68 13.62
C ALA A 285 7.40 -1.04 15.05
N VAL A 286 6.54 -0.22 15.68
CA VAL A 286 6.09 -0.45 17.05
C VAL A 286 5.33 -1.77 17.18
N THR A 287 4.34 -2.01 16.31
CA THR A 287 3.54 -3.24 16.35
C THR A 287 4.35 -4.49 16.05
N SER A 288 5.35 -4.42 15.14
CA SER A 288 6.24 -5.53 14.87
C SER A 288 7.11 -5.88 16.09
N CYS A 289 7.68 -4.88 16.76
CA CYS A 289 8.45 -5.13 17.98
C CYS A 289 7.58 -5.74 19.09
N LEU A 290 6.35 -5.25 19.28
CA LEU A 290 5.44 -5.74 20.32
C LEU A 290 4.90 -7.15 20.02
N CYS A 291 4.48 -7.42 18.79
CA CYS A 291 3.79 -8.66 18.46
C CYS A 291 4.73 -9.80 18.07
N LEU A 292 5.91 -9.49 17.54
CA LEU A 292 6.87 -10.50 17.06
C LEU A 292 8.05 -10.68 18.02
N GLY A 293 8.11 -9.92 19.11
CA GLY A 293 9.27 -9.93 20.03
C GLY A 293 10.56 -9.46 19.34
N GLU A 294 10.46 -8.67 18.26
CA GLU A 294 11.63 -8.15 17.56
C GLU A 294 12.40 -7.17 18.46
N THR A 295 13.73 -7.28 18.43
CA THR A 295 14.58 -6.36 19.21
C THR A 295 14.34 -4.92 18.75
N PHE A 296 13.99 -4.06 19.69
CA PHE A 296 13.81 -2.63 19.43
C PHE A 296 15.18 -1.95 19.41
N TYR A 297 15.57 -1.44 18.24
CA TYR A 297 16.80 -0.68 18.10
C TYR A 297 16.50 0.82 18.09
N TRP A 298 17.29 1.61 18.84
CA TRP A 298 17.16 3.07 18.88
C TRP A 298 17.21 3.71 17.48
N LYS A 299 17.92 3.10 16.55
CA LYS A 299 17.99 3.53 15.15
C LYS A 299 16.65 3.49 14.41
N TYR A 300 15.68 2.64 14.85
CA TYR A 300 14.32 2.67 14.32
C TYR A 300 13.59 3.97 14.68
N VAL A 301 13.85 4.51 15.87
CA VAL A 301 13.31 5.82 16.31
C VAL A 301 13.89 6.93 15.45
N VAL A 302 15.22 6.96 15.30
CA VAL A 302 15.89 8.00 14.50
C VAL A 302 15.47 7.92 13.03
N ALA A 303 15.51 6.72 12.44
CA ALA A 303 15.10 6.52 11.04
C ALA A 303 13.63 6.86 10.81
N GLY A 304 12.73 6.42 11.70
CA GLY A 304 11.31 6.74 11.64
C GLY A 304 11.03 8.23 11.82
N ALA A 305 11.71 8.89 12.75
CA ALA A 305 11.59 10.33 12.96
C ALA A 305 12.06 11.13 11.74
N LEU A 306 13.22 10.78 11.17
CA LEU A 306 13.74 11.42 9.96
C LEU A 306 12.84 11.17 8.75
N ALA A 307 12.36 9.94 8.55
CA ALA A 307 11.41 9.63 7.47
C ALA A 307 10.11 10.44 7.62
N THR A 308 9.54 10.46 8.82
CA THR A 308 8.32 11.22 9.12
C THR A 308 8.52 12.73 8.92
N THR A 309 9.66 13.26 9.38
CA THR A 309 10.03 14.67 9.20
C THR A 309 10.19 15.00 7.71
N GLY A 310 10.85 14.14 6.94
CA GLY A 310 10.98 14.31 5.48
C GLY A 310 9.63 14.36 4.79
N ILE A 311 8.72 13.43 5.13
CA ILE A 311 7.34 13.41 4.60
C ILE A 311 6.57 14.68 5.01
N TYR A 312 6.72 15.14 6.25
CA TYR A 312 6.10 16.37 6.72
C TYR A 312 6.60 17.60 5.95
N ILE A 313 7.92 17.73 5.75
CA ILE A 313 8.53 18.83 4.98
C ILE A 313 7.97 18.87 3.55
N ILE A 314 7.87 17.71 2.88
CA ILE A 314 7.33 17.60 1.52
C ILE A 314 5.88 18.09 1.44
N ASN A 315 5.06 17.74 2.44
CA ASN A 315 3.63 17.98 2.41
C ASN A 315 3.19 19.31 3.06
N LYS A 316 4.11 20.03 3.72
CA LYS A 316 3.81 21.34 4.31
C LYS A 316 3.50 22.34 3.20
N GLU A 317 2.22 22.66 3.03
CA GLU A 317 1.77 23.76 2.14
C GLU A 317 2.26 25.13 2.68
N LYS A 318 2.46 26.09 1.76
CA LYS A 318 2.75 27.50 2.11
C LYS A 318 1.51 28.13 2.70
#